data_51b7caee7ac68a202b31567ebc80da7d
#
_entry.id   51b7caee7ac68a202b31567ebc80da7d
#
_cell.length_a   1.000
_cell.length_b   1.000
_cell.length_c   1.000
_cell.angle_alpha   90.00
_cell.angle_beta   90.00
_cell.angle_gamma   90.00
#
_symmetry.space_group_name_H-M   'P 1'
#
loop_
_entity.id
_entity.type
_entity.pdbx_description
1 polymer ?
#
loop_
_entity_poly.entity_id
_entity_poly.type
_entity_poly.pdbx_seq_one_letter_code
_entity_poly.pdbx_strand_id
1 'polypeptide(L)'
;MTKLKISTCLLSLLLLFGSCDSFLDIQPIGKVIPTTAPEFRALLTEAYVTVPSDRGLASFRSDEMLMDATLAATDLNSYSDIWLWNDYAASENTASFKWRQFYHVLFIANYVIESEHMITDGTTNEIRQMVGESYMLRAMMHFILVNLHGPAYTKCDPATAKAVPLKLDSDTERILSRNTVAEVYASILSDLVKAEEYLNQASWET
;
A
#
# COMPACT_ATOMS: atom_id res chain seq x y z
N MET A 1 33.04 39.97 44.58
CA MET A 1 33.59 39.23 43.40
C MET A 1 32.86 37.94 43.13
N THR A 2 32.33 37.21 44.08
CA THR A 2 31.62 35.95 43.93
C THR A 2 30.27 36.02 43.21
N LYS A 3 29.47 37.07 43.50
CA LYS A 3 28.17 37.29 42.89
C LYS A 3 28.24 37.57 41.37
N LEU A 4 29.29 38.28 40.93
CA LEU A 4 29.52 38.55 39.50
C LEU A 4 29.89 37.29 38.72
N LYS A 5 30.71 36.41 39.32
CA LYS A 5 31.10 35.13 38.69
C LYS A 5 29.89 34.15 38.55
N ILE A 6 28.99 34.14 39.54
CA ILE A 6 27.78 33.31 39.48
C ILE A 6 26.80 33.82 38.40
N SER A 7 26.67 35.14 38.28
CA SER A 7 25.80 35.75 37.24
C SER A 7 26.32 35.47 35.83
N THR A 8 27.67 35.51 35.63
CA THR A 8 28.29 35.22 34.33
C THR A 8 28.12 33.73 33.97
N CYS A 9 28.25 32.83 34.94
CA CYS A 9 28.07 31.39 34.74
C CYS A 9 26.60 31.04 34.42
N LEU A 10 25.62 31.71 35.06
CA LEU A 10 24.20 31.51 34.80
C LEU A 10 23.81 32.05 33.42
N LEU A 11 24.39 33.15 32.96
CA LEU A 11 24.15 33.72 31.62
C LEU A 11 24.75 32.85 30.52
N SER A 12 25.93 32.22 30.75
CA SER A 12 26.51 31.29 29.78
C SER A 12 25.75 29.96 29.70
N LEU A 13 25.12 29.52 30.79
CA LEU A 13 24.29 28.32 30.77
C LEU A 13 22.97 28.53 30.01
N LEU A 14 22.40 29.72 30.05
CA LEU A 14 21.18 30.06 29.28
C LEU A 14 21.40 30.09 27.77
N LEU A 15 22.65 30.35 27.31
CA LEU A 15 23.00 30.35 25.89
C LEU A 15 23.19 28.94 25.31
N LEU A 16 23.30 27.91 26.16
CA LEU A 16 23.41 26.50 25.71
C LEU A 16 22.06 25.86 25.39
N PHE A 17 20.92 26.46 25.76
CA PHE A 17 19.58 25.96 25.48
C PHE A 17 18.99 26.52 24.17
N GLY A 18 19.70 27.33 23.43
CA GLY A 18 19.37 27.73 22.07
C GLY A 18 19.68 26.59 21.09
N SER A 19 19.11 25.40 21.32
CA SER A 19 19.19 24.30 20.36
C SER A 19 18.38 24.69 19.13
N CYS A 20 19.04 24.80 17.98
CA CYS A 20 18.38 25.03 16.71
C CYS A 20 17.50 23.83 16.37
N ASP A 21 16.20 23.92 16.53
CA ASP A 21 15.24 22.91 16.06
C ASP A 21 15.38 22.63 14.55
N SER A 22 15.84 23.64 13.78
CA SER A 22 16.08 23.51 12.34
C SER A 22 17.22 22.54 11.95
N PHE A 23 18.09 22.14 12.90
CA PHE A 23 19.14 21.15 12.61
C PHE A 23 18.61 19.72 12.54
N LEU A 24 17.47 19.44 13.17
CA LEU A 24 16.82 18.15 13.15
C LEU A 24 15.83 17.99 11.97
N ASP A 25 15.58 19.05 11.25
CA ASP A 25 14.64 19.11 10.12
C ASP A 25 15.31 18.80 8.77
N ILE A 26 16.38 17.99 8.81
CA ILE A 26 17.04 17.52 7.60
C ILE A 26 16.18 16.43 6.99
N GLN A 27 15.40 16.79 5.96
CA GLN A 27 14.73 15.81 5.10
C GLN A 27 15.79 14.87 4.50
N PRO A 28 15.57 13.55 4.52
CA PRO A 28 16.52 12.60 3.94
C PRO A 28 16.73 12.94 2.46
N ILE A 29 17.98 13.17 2.06
CA ILE A 29 18.35 13.47 0.68
C ILE A 29 17.84 12.32 -0.20
N GLY A 30 16.94 12.63 -1.16
CA GLY A 30 16.40 11.68 -2.11
C GLY A 30 15.02 11.07 -1.75
N LYS A 31 14.36 11.54 -0.67
CA LYS A 31 12.95 11.23 -0.39
C LYS A 31 12.15 12.53 -0.36
N VAL A 32 11.34 12.76 -1.36
CA VAL A 32 10.34 13.83 -1.34
C VAL A 32 9.16 13.31 -0.51
N ILE A 33 8.85 14.00 0.59
CA ILE A 33 7.61 13.80 1.33
C ILE A 33 6.56 14.65 0.61
N PRO A 34 5.56 14.05 -0.06
CA PRO A 34 4.54 14.82 -0.77
C PRO A 34 3.74 15.68 0.19
N THR A 35 3.52 16.93 -0.18
CA THR A 35 2.73 17.92 0.55
C THR A 35 1.66 18.58 -0.32
N THR A 36 1.88 18.61 -1.63
CA THR A 36 1.01 19.28 -2.60
C THR A 36 0.15 18.26 -3.38
N ALA A 37 -1.01 18.69 -3.87
CA ALA A 37 -1.90 17.85 -4.67
C ALA A 37 -1.21 17.26 -5.92
N PRO A 38 -0.38 17.99 -6.69
CA PRO A 38 0.37 17.40 -7.79
C PRO A 38 1.33 16.28 -7.36
N GLU A 39 1.99 16.40 -6.20
CA GLU A 39 2.89 15.37 -5.68
C GLU A 39 2.13 14.11 -5.25
N PHE A 40 1.00 14.27 -4.57
CA PHE A 40 0.12 13.14 -4.23
C PHE A 40 -0.48 12.49 -5.47
N ARG A 41 -0.81 13.27 -6.51
CA ARG A 41 -1.25 12.72 -7.80
C ARG A 41 -0.14 11.91 -8.48
N ALA A 42 1.10 12.37 -8.43
CA ALA A 42 2.23 11.63 -8.97
C ALA A 42 2.44 10.29 -8.21
N LEU A 43 2.30 10.30 -6.88
CA LEU A 43 2.37 9.10 -6.04
C LEU A 43 1.25 8.10 -6.38
N LEU A 44 0.02 8.55 -6.58
CA LEU A 44 -1.08 7.69 -7.02
C LEU A 44 -0.85 7.15 -8.44
N THR A 45 -0.26 7.95 -9.32
CA THR A 45 0.08 7.48 -10.68
C THR A 45 1.11 6.35 -10.61
N GLU A 46 2.10 6.44 -9.73
CA GLU A 46 3.03 5.33 -9.44
C GLU A 46 2.27 4.09 -8.96
N ALA A 47 1.33 4.25 -8.03
CA ALA A 47 0.52 3.13 -7.54
C ALA A 47 -0.23 2.43 -8.67
N TYR A 48 -0.84 3.16 -9.61
CA TYR A 48 -1.53 2.59 -10.76
C TYR A 48 -0.61 1.81 -11.69
N VAL A 49 0.58 2.32 -11.95
CA VAL A 49 1.57 1.67 -12.83
C VAL A 49 2.17 0.42 -12.17
N THR A 50 2.23 0.39 -10.85
CA THR A 50 2.83 -0.72 -10.09
C THR A 50 1.83 -1.77 -9.64
N VAL A 51 0.53 -1.65 -9.99
CA VAL A 51 -0.47 -2.68 -9.70
C VAL A 51 -0.01 -4.04 -10.24
N PRO A 52 0.09 -5.07 -9.38
CA PRO A 52 0.57 -6.38 -9.82
C PRO A 52 -0.36 -7.05 -10.83
N SER A 53 0.24 -7.73 -11.81
CA SER A 53 -0.46 -8.55 -12.80
C SER A 53 -0.70 -10.00 -12.35
N ASP A 54 -0.44 -10.32 -11.10
CA ASP A 54 -0.51 -11.68 -10.53
C ASP A 54 -1.89 -12.34 -10.70
N ARG A 55 -2.96 -11.55 -10.83
CA ARG A 55 -4.28 -12.06 -11.21
C ARG A 55 -4.24 -12.80 -12.55
N GLY A 56 -3.48 -12.31 -13.52
CA GLY A 56 -3.25 -13.00 -14.80
C GLY A 56 -2.52 -14.33 -14.63
N LEU A 57 -1.59 -14.41 -13.68
CA LEU A 57 -0.89 -15.66 -13.37
C LEU A 57 -1.85 -16.75 -12.82
N ALA A 58 -2.92 -16.36 -12.14
CA ALA A 58 -3.91 -17.31 -11.63
C ALA A 58 -4.66 -18.03 -12.77
N SER A 59 -4.74 -17.43 -13.97
CA SER A 59 -5.35 -18.06 -15.15
C SER A 59 -4.58 -19.30 -15.61
N PHE A 60 -3.28 -19.39 -15.30
CA PHE A 60 -2.50 -20.63 -15.57
C PHE A 60 -2.98 -21.84 -14.76
N ARG A 61 -3.79 -21.63 -13.71
CA ARG A 61 -4.43 -22.68 -12.90
C ARG A 61 -5.85 -22.99 -13.35
N SER A 62 -6.29 -22.47 -14.51
CA SER A 62 -7.64 -22.74 -15.04
C SER A 62 -7.57 -23.72 -16.23
N ASP A 63 -8.71 -24.30 -16.54
CA ASP A 63 -8.89 -25.24 -17.68
C ASP A 63 -8.82 -24.51 -19.03
N GLU A 64 -8.79 -23.17 -19.02
CA GLU A 64 -8.71 -22.33 -20.23
C GLU A 64 -7.29 -22.21 -20.79
N MET A 65 -6.28 -22.61 -20.00
CA MET A 65 -4.88 -22.49 -20.35
C MET A 65 -4.26 -23.85 -20.64
N LEU A 66 -3.69 -24.01 -21.83
CA LEU A 66 -2.87 -25.15 -22.20
C LEU A 66 -1.42 -24.69 -22.33
N MET A 67 -0.50 -25.45 -21.76
CA MET A 67 0.93 -25.24 -21.94
C MET A 67 1.39 -26.05 -23.15
N ASP A 68 1.90 -25.36 -24.17
CA ASP A 68 2.45 -26.00 -25.37
C ASP A 68 3.80 -26.62 -25.02
N ALA A 69 3.90 -27.96 -25.22
CA ALA A 69 5.12 -28.71 -24.96
C ALA A 69 6.29 -28.35 -25.92
N THR A 70 6.01 -27.57 -26.97
CA THR A 70 7.05 -27.09 -27.91
C THR A 70 7.68 -25.78 -27.49
N LEU A 71 7.16 -25.10 -26.41
CA LEU A 71 7.77 -23.90 -25.86
C LEU A 71 9.20 -24.14 -25.41
N ALA A 72 10.01 -23.09 -25.44
CA ALA A 72 11.37 -23.14 -24.92
C ALA A 72 11.37 -23.59 -23.44
N ALA A 73 12.33 -24.43 -23.06
CA ALA A 73 12.43 -24.95 -21.70
C ALA A 73 12.48 -23.84 -20.63
N THR A 74 13.03 -22.69 -20.98
CA THR A 74 13.05 -21.50 -20.10
C THR A 74 11.65 -20.97 -19.82
N ASP A 75 10.76 -20.93 -20.81
CA ASP A 75 9.40 -20.41 -20.65
C ASP A 75 8.51 -21.42 -19.91
N LEU A 76 8.66 -22.71 -20.25
CA LEU A 76 7.99 -23.80 -19.53
C LEU A 76 8.37 -23.80 -18.05
N ASN A 77 9.65 -23.67 -17.73
CA ASN A 77 10.13 -23.68 -16.35
C ASN A 77 9.68 -22.44 -15.57
N SER A 78 9.46 -21.30 -16.24
CA SER A 78 9.03 -20.06 -15.58
C SER A 78 7.62 -20.15 -14.99
N TYR A 79 6.72 -20.93 -15.60
CA TYR A 79 5.30 -20.99 -15.18
C TYR A 79 4.84 -22.40 -14.76
N SER A 80 5.70 -23.42 -14.92
CA SER A 80 5.35 -24.82 -14.67
C SER A 80 4.79 -25.07 -13.26
N ASP A 81 5.37 -24.43 -12.25
CA ASP A 81 4.91 -24.63 -10.87
C ASP A 81 3.50 -24.07 -10.63
N ILE A 82 3.17 -22.94 -11.25
CA ILE A 82 1.82 -22.38 -11.17
C ILE A 82 0.84 -23.28 -11.92
N TRP A 83 1.19 -23.72 -13.12
CA TRP A 83 0.35 -24.56 -13.97
C TRP A 83 0.11 -25.95 -13.38
N LEU A 84 1.15 -26.53 -12.72
CA LEU A 84 1.08 -27.83 -12.05
C LEU A 84 0.43 -27.76 -10.64
N TRP A 85 0.03 -26.58 -10.18
CA TRP A 85 -0.51 -26.37 -8.83
C TRP A 85 0.47 -26.74 -7.72
N ASN A 86 1.76 -26.60 -7.96
CA ASN A 86 2.77 -26.86 -6.95
C ASN A 86 2.66 -25.83 -5.80
N ASP A 87 2.56 -26.34 -4.58
CA ASP A 87 2.44 -25.50 -3.36
C ASP A 87 3.79 -25.02 -2.82
N TYR A 88 4.88 -25.55 -3.35
CA TYR A 88 6.22 -25.20 -2.90
C TYR A 88 6.76 -23.99 -3.65
N ALA A 89 7.54 -23.20 -2.92
CA ALA A 89 8.35 -22.16 -3.55
C ALA A 89 9.20 -22.81 -4.63
N ALA A 90 8.87 -22.51 -5.84
CA ALA A 90 9.62 -22.87 -7.00
C ALA A 90 11.07 -22.38 -6.88
N SER A 91 11.92 -22.89 -7.72
CA SER A 91 13.28 -22.36 -7.89
C SER A 91 13.25 -20.84 -8.04
N GLU A 92 14.32 -20.14 -7.70
CA GLU A 92 14.42 -18.67 -7.76
C GLU A 92 14.01 -18.06 -9.11
N ASN A 93 13.93 -18.87 -10.15
CA ASN A 93 13.62 -18.47 -11.53
C ASN A 93 12.15 -18.67 -11.95
N THR A 94 11.29 -19.21 -11.09
CA THR A 94 9.89 -19.43 -11.43
C THR A 94 9.01 -18.29 -10.96
N ALA A 95 7.96 -18.01 -11.75
CA ALA A 95 6.94 -17.05 -11.37
C ALA A 95 6.23 -17.52 -10.10
N SER A 96 6.01 -16.60 -9.16
CA SER A 96 5.28 -16.87 -7.92
C SER A 96 4.35 -15.71 -7.60
N PHE A 97 3.27 -16.00 -6.89
CA PHE A 97 2.38 -14.97 -6.39
C PHE A 97 3.09 -14.15 -5.29
N LYS A 98 3.37 -12.90 -5.58
CA LYS A 98 4.18 -12.03 -4.73
C LYS A 98 3.28 -11.16 -3.84
N TRP A 99 3.74 -10.89 -2.60
CA TRP A 99 3.03 -10.03 -1.65
C TRP A 99 3.49 -8.58 -1.73
N ARG A 100 4.78 -8.37 -1.92
CA ARG A 100 5.44 -7.06 -1.75
C ARG A 100 4.80 -5.94 -2.55
N GLN A 101 4.51 -6.17 -3.83
CA GLN A 101 3.95 -5.12 -4.70
C GLN A 101 2.53 -4.73 -4.31
N PHE A 102 1.70 -5.69 -3.90
CA PHE A 102 0.36 -5.40 -3.38
C PHE A 102 0.42 -4.51 -2.14
N TYR A 103 1.28 -4.84 -1.18
CA TYR A 103 1.44 -4.05 0.04
C TYR A 103 2.12 -2.70 -0.20
N HIS A 104 2.91 -2.55 -1.26
CA HIS A 104 3.44 -1.26 -1.70
C HIS A 104 2.30 -0.34 -2.18
N VAL A 105 1.39 -0.84 -3.05
CA VAL A 105 0.21 -0.08 -3.48
C VAL A 105 -0.70 0.24 -2.31
N LEU A 106 -0.90 -0.70 -1.37
CA LEU A 106 -1.65 -0.47 -0.13
C LEU A 106 -1.02 0.63 0.73
N PHE A 107 0.31 0.66 0.84
CA PHE A 107 1.03 1.73 1.55
C PHE A 107 0.75 3.09 0.93
N ILE A 108 0.85 3.22 -0.40
CA ILE A 108 0.57 4.48 -1.10
C ILE A 108 -0.88 4.90 -0.87
N ALA A 109 -1.84 3.99 -1.06
CA ALA A 109 -3.26 4.27 -0.87
C ALA A 109 -3.56 4.74 0.56
N ASN A 110 -3.01 4.06 1.57
CA ASN A 110 -3.15 4.46 2.97
C ASN A 110 -2.55 5.83 3.24
N TYR A 111 -1.35 6.08 2.70
CA TYR A 111 -0.66 7.35 2.90
C TYR A 111 -1.45 8.53 2.34
N VAL A 112 -2.06 8.40 1.16
CA VAL A 112 -2.95 9.42 0.58
C VAL A 112 -4.18 9.64 1.46
N ILE A 113 -4.84 8.57 1.92
CA ILE A 113 -6.02 8.65 2.79
C ILE A 113 -5.69 9.38 4.11
N GLU A 114 -4.59 9.02 4.75
CA GLU A 114 -4.15 9.62 6.01
C GLU A 114 -3.73 11.08 5.85
N SER A 115 -3.24 11.45 4.68
CA SER A 115 -2.74 12.79 4.38
C SER A 115 -3.82 13.76 3.89
N GLU A 116 -5.09 13.36 3.78
CA GLU A 116 -6.18 14.19 3.23
C GLU A 116 -6.17 15.64 3.73
N HIS A 117 -5.96 15.83 5.04
CA HIS A 117 -5.98 17.14 5.68
C HIS A 117 -4.68 17.95 5.53
N MET A 118 -3.63 17.33 5.03
CA MET A 118 -2.30 17.95 4.87
C MET A 118 -2.01 18.33 3.42
N ILE A 119 -2.85 17.89 2.48
CA ILE A 119 -2.64 18.15 1.05
C ILE A 119 -2.92 19.62 0.77
N THR A 120 -1.91 20.32 0.25
CA THR A 120 -1.98 21.72 -0.19
C THR A 120 -2.03 21.83 -1.72
N ASP A 121 -2.24 23.03 -2.23
CA ASP A 121 -2.22 23.37 -3.66
C ASP A 121 -3.17 22.53 -4.53
N GLY A 122 -4.32 22.16 -3.96
CA GLY A 122 -5.38 21.44 -4.66
C GLY A 122 -6.77 21.96 -4.30
N THR A 123 -7.71 21.80 -5.21
CA THR A 123 -9.13 22.03 -4.91
C THR A 123 -9.67 20.90 -4.03
N THR A 124 -10.72 21.19 -3.28
CA THR A 124 -11.40 20.17 -2.45
C THR A 124 -11.82 18.96 -3.31
N ASN A 125 -12.26 19.18 -4.54
CA ASN A 125 -12.69 18.10 -5.45
C ASN A 125 -11.50 17.23 -5.88
N GLU A 126 -10.35 17.83 -6.21
CA GLU A 126 -9.13 17.08 -6.56
C GLU A 126 -8.62 16.22 -5.40
N ILE A 127 -8.63 16.79 -4.18
CA ILE A 127 -8.23 16.04 -2.98
C ILE A 127 -9.20 14.89 -2.71
N ARG A 128 -10.51 15.15 -2.74
CA ARG A 128 -11.53 14.11 -2.58
C ARG A 128 -11.41 13.00 -3.62
N GLN A 129 -11.12 13.36 -4.88
CA GLN A 129 -10.88 12.38 -5.93
C GLN A 129 -9.71 11.45 -5.57
N MET A 130 -8.56 12.01 -5.20
CA MET A 130 -7.38 11.22 -4.86
C MET A 130 -7.65 10.28 -3.68
N VAL A 131 -8.37 10.76 -2.67
CA VAL A 131 -8.76 9.95 -1.52
C VAL A 131 -9.74 8.83 -1.91
N GLY A 132 -10.74 9.14 -2.74
CA GLY A 132 -11.69 8.16 -3.27
C GLY A 132 -11.01 7.08 -4.12
N GLU A 133 -10.10 7.48 -5.01
CA GLU A 133 -9.28 6.56 -5.79
C GLU A 133 -8.42 5.66 -4.87
N SER A 134 -7.90 6.20 -3.78
CA SER A 134 -7.09 5.47 -2.82
C SER A 134 -7.91 4.42 -2.06
N TYR A 135 -9.16 4.72 -1.66
CA TYR A 135 -10.07 3.73 -1.11
C TYR A 135 -10.37 2.61 -2.13
N MET A 136 -10.62 2.96 -3.40
CA MET A 136 -10.84 1.99 -4.46
C MET A 136 -9.61 1.08 -4.67
N LEU A 137 -8.40 1.65 -4.74
CA LEU A 137 -7.16 0.89 -4.86
C LEU A 137 -6.96 -0.05 -3.67
N ARG A 138 -7.20 0.42 -2.44
CA ARG A 138 -7.06 -0.39 -1.24
C ARG A 138 -8.04 -1.57 -1.24
N ALA A 139 -9.29 -1.33 -1.60
CA ALA A 139 -10.29 -2.38 -1.76
C ALA A 139 -9.86 -3.40 -2.82
N MET A 140 -9.41 -2.94 -3.98
CA MET A 140 -8.98 -3.79 -5.09
C MET A 140 -7.77 -4.65 -4.72
N MET A 141 -6.76 -4.08 -4.05
CA MET A 141 -5.58 -4.84 -3.63
C MET A 141 -5.94 -5.92 -2.62
N HIS A 142 -6.73 -5.62 -1.61
CA HIS A 142 -7.20 -6.62 -0.65
C HIS A 142 -8.09 -7.68 -1.30
N PHE A 143 -8.93 -7.30 -2.27
CA PHE A 143 -9.76 -8.24 -3.02
C PHE A 143 -8.91 -9.23 -3.84
N ILE A 144 -7.88 -8.76 -4.52
CA ILE A 144 -6.97 -9.64 -5.27
C ILE A 144 -6.21 -10.54 -4.30
N LEU A 145 -5.65 -9.98 -3.23
CA LEU A 145 -4.90 -10.73 -2.23
C LEU A 145 -5.73 -11.85 -1.57
N VAL A 146 -6.97 -11.58 -1.16
CA VAL A 146 -7.81 -12.59 -0.51
C VAL A 146 -8.17 -13.72 -1.46
N ASN A 147 -8.36 -13.43 -2.75
CA ASN A 147 -8.67 -14.44 -3.75
C ASN A 147 -7.44 -15.26 -4.21
N LEU A 148 -6.23 -14.70 -4.11
CA LEU A 148 -5.00 -15.42 -4.44
C LEU A 148 -4.48 -16.28 -3.28
N HIS A 149 -4.63 -15.80 -2.04
CA HIS A 149 -3.93 -16.35 -0.87
C HIS A 149 -4.87 -16.82 0.24
N GLY A 150 -6.17 -16.56 0.14
CA GLY A 150 -7.18 -17.01 1.08
C GLY A 150 -8.02 -18.16 0.52
N PRO A 151 -8.74 -18.88 1.38
CA PRO A 151 -9.72 -19.85 0.91
C PRO A 151 -10.92 -19.15 0.29
N ALA A 152 -11.57 -19.80 -0.69
CA ALA A 152 -12.76 -19.26 -1.33
C ALA A 152 -13.88 -19.07 -0.30
N TYR A 153 -14.54 -17.92 -0.32
CA TYR A 153 -15.57 -17.50 0.65
C TYR A 153 -16.66 -18.56 0.85
N THR A 154 -17.11 -19.19 -0.25
CA THR A 154 -18.18 -20.21 -0.24
C THR A 154 -17.70 -21.60 0.11
N LYS A 155 -16.40 -21.82 0.30
CA LYS A 155 -15.78 -23.13 0.57
C LYS A 155 -15.15 -23.24 1.95
N CYS A 156 -15.33 -22.23 2.81
CA CYS A 156 -14.83 -22.21 4.17
C CYS A 156 -15.89 -21.60 5.10
N ASP A 157 -15.63 -21.65 6.42
CA ASP A 157 -16.30 -20.76 7.37
C ASP A 157 -15.59 -19.41 7.36
N PRO A 158 -16.17 -18.36 6.75
CA PRO A 158 -15.48 -17.07 6.60
C PRO A 158 -15.17 -16.38 7.92
N ALA A 159 -15.90 -16.69 8.98
CA ALA A 159 -15.70 -16.07 10.30
C ALA A 159 -14.45 -16.56 11.02
N THR A 160 -14.00 -17.76 10.70
CA THR A 160 -12.85 -18.40 11.38
C THR A 160 -11.66 -18.64 10.46
N ALA A 161 -11.90 -18.88 9.17
CA ALA A 161 -10.85 -19.16 8.19
C ALA A 161 -9.94 -17.95 7.99
N LYS A 162 -8.62 -18.16 8.14
CA LYS A 162 -7.61 -17.09 7.98
C LYS A 162 -7.30 -16.83 6.50
N ALA A 163 -7.34 -15.57 6.14
CA ALA A 163 -7.03 -15.08 4.80
C ALA A 163 -5.71 -14.31 4.76
N VAL A 164 -5.75 -13.00 4.61
CA VAL A 164 -4.58 -12.13 4.45
C VAL A 164 -4.55 -11.05 5.52
N PRO A 165 -3.38 -10.48 5.85
CA PRO A 165 -3.31 -9.33 6.72
C PRO A 165 -3.98 -8.11 6.11
N LEU A 166 -4.84 -7.42 6.88
CA LEU A 166 -5.40 -6.12 6.52
C LEU A 166 -4.40 -5.02 6.84
N LYS A 167 -3.96 -4.29 5.82
CA LYS A 167 -3.10 -3.11 5.96
C LYS A 167 -3.94 -1.86 5.70
N LEU A 168 -4.35 -1.19 6.79
CA LEU A 168 -5.27 -0.06 6.76
C LEU A 168 -4.61 1.27 7.18
N ASP A 169 -3.30 1.27 7.33
CA ASP A 169 -2.46 2.42 7.68
C ASP A 169 -1.13 2.41 6.92
N SER A 170 -0.41 3.52 6.94
CA SER A 170 0.90 3.68 6.30
C SER A 170 2.09 3.28 7.19
N ASP A 171 1.86 2.77 8.41
CA ASP A 171 2.93 2.33 9.31
C ASP A 171 3.65 1.09 8.76
N THR A 172 4.89 1.26 8.31
CA THR A 172 5.70 0.18 7.71
C THR A 172 6.33 -0.77 8.73
N GLU A 173 6.33 -0.42 10.01
CA GLU A 173 6.98 -1.21 11.07
C GLU A 173 6.00 -2.17 11.76
N ARG A 174 4.70 -1.92 11.59
CA ARG A 174 3.68 -2.76 12.21
C ARG A 174 3.66 -4.17 11.63
N ILE A 175 3.89 -5.16 12.47
CA ILE A 175 3.73 -6.57 12.14
C ILE A 175 2.25 -6.95 12.25
N LEU A 176 1.66 -7.36 11.14
CA LEU A 176 0.24 -7.72 11.05
C LEU A 176 0.05 -9.23 11.09
N SER A 177 -0.98 -9.68 11.80
CA SER A 177 -1.48 -11.05 11.71
C SER A 177 -2.50 -11.20 10.58
N ARG A 178 -2.71 -12.45 10.13
CA ARG A 178 -3.75 -12.74 9.12
C ARG A 178 -5.15 -12.52 9.71
N ASN A 179 -5.96 -11.77 9.01
CA ASN A 179 -7.37 -11.57 9.30
C ASN A 179 -8.23 -12.74 8.78
N THR A 180 -9.45 -12.83 9.23
CA THR A 180 -10.41 -13.81 8.69
C THR A 180 -10.91 -13.38 7.31
N VAL A 181 -11.42 -14.34 6.55
CA VAL A 181 -12.04 -14.07 5.25
C VAL A 181 -13.16 -13.04 5.38
N ALA A 182 -14.03 -13.18 6.39
CA ALA A 182 -15.12 -12.25 6.64
C ALA A 182 -14.63 -10.82 6.96
N GLU A 183 -13.59 -10.69 7.80
CA GLU A 183 -13.00 -9.38 8.12
C GLU A 183 -12.44 -8.68 6.88
N VAL A 184 -11.75 -9.44 6.01
CA VAL A 184 -11.19 -8.87 4.78
C VAL A 184 -12.28 -8.40 3.83
N TYR A 185 -13.32 -9.21 3.58
CA TYR A 185 -14.43 -8.80 2.72
C TYR A 185 -15.24 -7.64 3.31
N ALA A 186 -15.44 -7.60 4.63
CA ALA A 186 -16.08 -6.46 5.29
C ALA A 186 -15.28 -5.16 5.09
N SER A 187 -13.96 -5.22 5.20
CA SER A 187 -13.07 -4.08 4.94
C SER A 187 -13.14 -3.63 3.48
N ILE A 188 -13.13 -4.57 2.51
CA ILE A 188 -13.27 -4.27 1.09
C ILE A 188 -14.58 -3.52 0.82
N LEU A 189 -15.70 -4.03 1.34
CA LEU A 189 -17.02 -3.38 1.15
C LEU A 189 -17.07 -1.99 1.79
N SER A 190 -16.49 -1.84 2.97
CA SER A 190 -16.39 -0.53 3.64
C SER A 190 -15.60 0.48 2.81
N ASP A 191 -14.49 0.06 2.22
CA ASP A 191 -13.67 0.91 1.37
C ASP A 191 -14.38 1.28 0.06
N LEU A 192 -15.13 0.36 -0.54
CA LEU A 192 -15.93 0.65 -1.73
C LEU A 192 -17.03 1.68 -1.47
N VAL A 193 -17.71 1.60 -0.32
CA VAL A 193 -18.70 2.60 0.09
C VAL A 193 -18.06 3.97 0.26
N LYS A 194 -16.89 4.04 0.89
CA LYS A 194 -16.15 5.31 1.01
C LYS A 194 -15.67 5.82 -0.34
N ALA A 195 -15.16 4.94 -1.21
CA ALA A 195 -14.77 5.32 -2.56
C ALA A 195 -15.95 5.93 -3.33
N GLU A 196 -17.14 5.33 -3.26
CA GLU A 196 -18.35 5.87 -3.87
C GLU A 196 -18.70 7.25 -3.32
N GLU A 197 -18.66 7.44 -2.00
CA GLU A 197 -18.93 8.74 -1.35
C GLU A 197 -17.96 9.83 -1.82
N TYR A 198 -16.68 9.51 -1.95
CA TYR A 198 -15.64 10.47 -2.34
C TYR A 198 -15.65 10.75 -3.84
N LEU A 199 -15.90 9.74 -4.68
CA LEU A 199 -15.89 9.83 -6.14
C LEU A 199 -17.23 10.32 -6.73
N ASN A 200 -18.33 10.19 -6.00
CA ASN A 200 -19.65 10.63 -6.43
C ASN A 200 -19.81 12.15 -6.31
N GLN A 201 -18.82 12.88 -6.81
CA GLN A 201 -18.85 14.33 -6.91
C GLN A 201 -19.32 14.73 -8.31
N ALA A 202 -19.96 15.92 -8.41
CA ALA A 202 -20.47 16.45 -9.66
C ALA A 202 -19.42 16.38 -10.80
N SER A 203 -19.93 16.10 -11.99
CA SER A 203 -19.24 15.94 -13.26
C SER A 203 -17.88 16.64 -13.37
N TRP A 204 -16.86 15.85 -13.74
CA TRP A 204 -15.55 16.37 -14.15
C TRP A 204 -15.75 17.22 -15.39
N GLU A 205 -15.41 18.47 -15.31
CA GLU A 205 -15.15 19.24 -16.51
C GLU A 205 -13.86 18.70 -17.13
N THR A 206 -14.00 18.01 -18.24
CA THR A 206 -12.90 17.50 -19.07
C THR A 206 -12.24 18.65 -19.83
#